data_37da44a517205cc11aeb54aa10e976ed
#
_entry.id   37da44a517205cc11aeb54aa10e976ed
#
_cell.length_a   1.000
_cell.length_b   1.000
_cell.length_c   1.000
_cell.angle_alpha   90.00
_cell.angle_beta   90.00
_cell.angle_gamma   90.00
#
_symmetry.space_group_name_H-M   'P 1'
#
loop_
_entity.id
_entity.type
_entity.pdbx_description
1 polymer ?
#
loop_
_entity_poly.entity_id
_entity_poly.type
_entity_poly.pdbx_seq_one_letter_code
_entity_poly.pdbx_strand_id
1 'polypeptide(L)'
;GNKEYIKGDRIERPKGGGGQGSGKGQASDSGEGEDDFVFTLTKEEFMQVFFEDLALPHLIRTQLAETPEWKSHRAGFTSDGTPNNLHVVRSMRGAIGRRIAIGAEARRELRELEAGLEDLLRTAPMGDSASTQKITALQERIEALRARLSRIPYLDPIDLRFRNRVRVPVPTSKAVMFCLMDVSGSMDESRKDLAKRFFILLYLFLTRHYDKIDIVFIRHHTQAAEVDEQNFFHATETGGTVVSSALVLMEEIIRARYSPSEWNIYGAQASDGDNWHHDSGRCREILDQKLLPLCRYYAYVQVAEEEQNLWTEYTQLLESHPHFAMRKAIEANQIYPVFRDLFKKEGATAKAA
;
A
#
# COMPACT_ATOMS: atom_id res chain seq x y z
N GLY A 1 27.06 13.65 17.73
CA GLY A 1 26.76 13.81 16.30
C GLY A 1 25.76 12.75 15.88
N ASN A 2 24.57 13.20 15.53
CA ASN A 2 23.54 12.30 15.03
C ASN A 2 24.03 11.71 13.71
N LYS A 3 24.19 10.39 13.67
CA LYS A 3 24.38 9.66 12.42
C LYS A 3 23.01 9.48 11.79
N GLU A 4 22.85 9.98 10.58
CA GLU A 4 21.68 9.66 9.75
C GLU A 4 21.79 8.21 9.29
N TYR A 5 20.77 7.39 9.61
CA TYR A 5 20.64 6.03 9.10
C TYR A 5 19.70 6.03 7.90
N ILE A 6 20.09 5.30 6.84
CA ILE A 6 19.29 5.15 5.62
C ILE A 6 18.49 3.84 5.71
N LYS A 7 17.30 3.80 5.12
CA LYS A 7 16.43 2.61 5.09
C LYS A 7 17.19 1.40 4.53
N GLY A 8 17.40 0.39 5.38
CA GLY A 8 18.16 -0.81 5.04
C GLY A 8 19.44 -0.96 5.85
N ASP A 9 19.86 0.04 6.60
CA ASP A 9 20.98 -0.07 7.51
C ASP A 9 20.62 -1.05 8.63
N ARG A 10 21.43 -2.10 8.77
CA ARG A 10 21.35 -2.99 9.94
C ARG A 10 21.94 -2.24 11.11
N ILE A 11 21.10 -1.87 12.06
CA ILE A 11 21.56 -1.35 13.36
C ILE A 11 22.21 -2.52 14.07
N GLU A 12 23.53 -2.58 14.06
CA GLU A 12 24.25 -3.51 14.93
C GLU A 12 23.89 -3.15 16.36
N ARG A 13 23.45 -4.17 17.11
CA ARG A 13 23.27 -4.07 18.55
C ARG A 13 24.55 -3.44 19.11
N PRO A 14 24.51 -2.32 19.86
CA PRO A 14 25.70 -1.78 20.48
C PRO A 14 26.31 -2.93 21.27
N LYS A 15 27.53 -3.33 20.93
CA LYS A 15 28.30 -4.31 21.70
C LYS A 15 28.41 -3.72 23.10
N GLY A 16 27.54 -4.18 23.96
CA GLY A 16 27.68 -3.96 25.38
C GLY A 16 29.08 -4.39 25.68
N GLY A 17 29.94 -3.47 26.11
CA GLY A 17 31.27 -3.76 26.51
C GLY A 17 31.19 -4.88 27.53
N GLY A 18 31.74 -6.03 27.17
CA GLY A 18 31.96 -7.12 28.11
C GLY A 18 32.90 -6.63 29.22
N GLY A 19 32.36 -5.81 30.07
CA GLY A 19 32.94 -5.49 31.35
C GLY A 19 32.70 -6.71 32.22
N GLN A 20 33.74 -7.47 32.44
CA GLN A 20 33.88 -8.38 33.54
C GLN A 20 33.90 -7.52 34.81
N GLY A 21 32.72 -7.02 35.16
CA GLY A 21 32.47 -6.25 36.36
C GLY A 21 31.87 -7.17 37.39
N SER A 22 32.66 -7.54 38.37
CA SER A 22 32.17 -7.97 39.68
C SER A 22 31.35 -6.81 40.28
N GLY A 23 30.14 -6.68 39.82
CA GLY A 23 29.19 -5.68 40.28
C GLY A 23 28.35 -6.26 41.41
N LYS A 24 28.63 -5.86 42.64
CA LYS A 24 27.65 -5.80 43.70
C LYS A 24 26.60 -4.76 43.26
N GLY A 25 25.69 -5.12 42.38
CA GLY A 25 24.48 -4.40 42.15
C GLY A 25 23.53 -4.74 43.29
N GLN A 26 23.21 -3.77 44.14
CA GLN A 26 22.06 -3.85 45.03
C GLN A 26 20.84 -3.94 44.12
N ALA A 27 20.13 -5.06 44.19
CA ALA A 27 18.79 -5.16 43.63
C ALA A 27 17.93 -4.09 44.30
N SER A 28 17.35 -3.20 43.51
CA SER A 28 16.36 -2.23 43.96
C SER A 28 15.09 -2.97 44.38
N ASP A 29 14.66 -2.83 45.62
CA ASP A 29 13.46 -3.42 46.19
C ASP A 29 12.16 -2.84 45.59
N SER A 30 12.24 -1.86 44.70
CA SER A 30 11.09 -1.14 44.12
C SER A 30 10.73 -1.53 42.67
N GLY A 31 11.46 -2.44 42.04
CA GLY A 31 11.07 -2.99 40.72
C GLY A 31 10.96 -2.00 39.54
N GLU A 32 11.30 -0.73 39.74
CA GLU A 32 11.35 0.31 38.70
C GLU A 32 12.77 0.41 38.13
N GLY A 33 13.09 -0.50 37.24
CA GLY A 33 14.21 -0.32 36.33
C GLY A 33 13.72 0.39 35.10
N GLU A 34 14.03 1.67 34.94
CA GLU A 34 13.89 2.34 33.64
C GLU A 34 14.92 1.75 32.70
N ASP A 35 14.43 0.95 31.74
CA ASP A 35 15.24 0.52 30.60
C ASP A 35 15.39 1.71 29.66
N ASP A 36 16.53 2.40 29.72
CA ASP A 36 16.90 3.44 28.76
C ASP A 36 17.15 2.85 27.36
N PHE A 37 16.06 2.43 26.69
CA PHE A 37 16.10 2.10 25.27
C PHE A 37 15.98 3.34 24.42
N VAL A 38 17.08 3.82 23.89
CA VAL A 38 17.08 4.90 22.91
C VAL A 38 16.83 4.31 21.53
N PHE A 39 15.63 4.49 21.00
CA PHE A 39 15.29 4.16 19.62
C PHE A 39 15.53 5.37 18.72
N THR A 40 16.37 5.21 17.71
CA THR A 40 16.50 6.20 16.64
C THR A 40 15.59 5.77 15.47
N LEU A 41 14.48 6.46 15.31
CA LEU A 41 13.59 6.30 14.15
C LEU A 41 14.02 7.26 13.05
N THR A 42 14.01 6.80 11.81
CA THR A 42 14.08 7.69 10.66
C THR A 42 12.80 8.51 10.57
N LYS A 43 12.86 9.69 9.92
CA LYS A 43 11.67 10.51 9.68
C LYS A 43 10.55 9.70 9.00
N GLU A 44 10.92 8.78 8.12
CA GLU A 44 9.96 7.94 7.41
C GLU A 44 9.29 6.91 8.31
N GLU A 45 10.05 6.23 9.16
CA GLU A 45 9.53 5.26 10.14
C GLU A 45 8.65 5.95 11.17
N PHE A 46 9.08 7.12 11.68
CA PHE A 46 8.27 7.93 12.58
C PHE A 46 6.92 8.28 11.95
N MET A 47 6.92 8.79 10.71
CA MET A 47 5.70 9.13 10.00
C MET A 47 4.82 7.91 9.69
N GLN A 48 5.42 6.75 9.46
CA GLN A 48 4.68 5.50 9.23
C GLN A 48 3.92 5.09 10.49
N VAL A 49 4.60 5.05 11.64
CA VAL A 49 3.98 4.71 12.94
C VAL A 49 2.94 5.77 13.33
N PHE A 50 3.23 7.05 13.08
CA PHE A 50 2.38 8.17 13.43
C PHE A 50 1.02 8.14 12.73
N PHE A 51 0.96 7.66 11.48
CA PHE A 51 -0.27 7.57 10.70
C PHE A 51 -0.80 6.14 10.50
N GLU A 52 -0.22 5.14 11.17
CA GLU A 52 -0.55 3.73 10.94
C GLU A 52 -2.03 3.39 11.19
N ASP A 53 -2.62 4.01 12.20
CA ASP A 53 -4.01 3.80 12.62
C ASP A 53 -5.01 4.74 11.94
N LEU A 54 -4.57 5.53 10.96
CA LEU A 54 -5.39 6.50 10.26
C LEU A 54 -5.79 6.00 8.86
N ALA A 55 -6.98 6.39 8.42
CA ALA A 55 -7.47 6.18 7.06
C ALA A 55 -8.57 7.20 6.72
N LEU A 56 -8.80 7.41 5.43
CA LEU A 56 -9.98 8.15 4.98
C LEU A 56 -11.23 7.31 5.29
N PRO A 57 -12.19 7.84 6.06
CA PRO A 57 -13.44 7.14 6.37
C PRO A 57 -14.24 6.83 5.09
N HIS A 58 -14.97 5.72 5.10
CA HIS A 58 -15.90 5.32 4.02
C HIS A 58 -15.31 5.33 2.59
N LEU A 59 -14.01 5.10 2.45
CA LEU A 59 -13.35 5.05 1.13
C LEU A 59 -13.86 3.86 0.31
N ILE A 60 -14.56 4.14 -0.77
CA ILE A 60 -15.05 3.12 -1.70
C ILE A 60 -14.03 2.93 -2.83
N ARG A 61 -13.65 1.68 -3.09
CA ARG A 61 -12.86 1.31 -4.27
C ARG A 61 -13.80 1.17 -5.45
N THR A 62 -13.84 2.19 -6.30
CA THR A 62 -14.62 2.17 -7.53
C THR A 62 -13.89 1.35 -8.59
N GLN A 63 -14.58 0.35 -9.18
CA GLN A 63 -14.01 -0.49 -10.26
C GLN A 63 -14.04 0.19 -11.64
N LEU A 64 -14.68 1.33 -11.75
CA LEU A 64 -14.98 2.03 -13.03
C LEU A 64 -14.04 3.21 -13.24
N ALA A 65 -12.74 2.96 -13.35
CA ALA A 65 -11.90 3.98 -13.97
C ALA A 65 -11.88 3.75 -15.48
N GLU A 66 -12.10 4.77 -16.27
CA GLU A 66 -11.99 4.75 -17.76
C GLU A 66 -10.60 4.24 -18.23
N THR A 67 -9.61 4.29 -17.38
CA THR A 67 -8.29 3.69 -17.58
C THR A 67 -7.94 2.79 -16.40
N PRO A 68 -8.22 1.48 -16.48
CA PRO A 68 -7.84 0.56 -15.44
C PRO A 68 -6.31 0.51 -15.31
N GLU A 69 -5.80 0.66 -14.11
CA GLU A 69 -4.40 0.33 -13.84
C GLU A 69 -4.20 -1.18 -13.94
N TRP A 70 -3.26 -1.58 -14.76
CA TRP A 70 -2.92 -2.99 -14.97
C TRP A 70 -1.71 -3.35 -14.12
N LYS A 71 -1.88 -4.20 -13.12
CA LYS A 71 -0.74 -4.82 -12.42
C LYS A 71 -0.45 -6.19 -12.98
N SER A 72 0.85 -6.44 -13.23
CA SER A 72 1.33 -7.71 -13.73
C SER A 72 1.51 -8.69 -12.59
N HIS A 73 0.69 -9.74 -12.55
CA HIS A 73 0.81 -10.83 -11.59
C HIS A 73 1.47 -12.06 -12.23
N ARG A 74 2.24 -12.81 -11.41
CA ARG A 74 2.79 -14.10 -11.85
C ARG A 74 1.66 -15.12 -11.93
N ALA A 75 1.40 -15.65 -13.13
CA ALA A 75 0.34 -16.62 -13.41
C ALA A 75 0.89 -18.04 -13.67
N GLY A 76 2.03 -18.39 -13.09
CA GLY A 76 2.61 -19.71 -13.24
C GLY A 76 3.51 -19.85 -14.50
N PHE A 77 3.31 -20.93 -15.25
CA PHE A 77 4.13 -21.28 -16.42
C PHE A 77 3.24 -21.70 -17.59
N THR A 78 3.67 -21.36 -18.81
CA THR A 78 3.03 -21.78 -20.07
C THR A 78 4.00 -22.60 -20.92
N SER A 79 3.46 -23.31 -21.92
CA SER A 79 4.25 -23.97 -22.95
C SER A 79 4.81 -23.00 -24.00
N ASP A 80 4.20 -21.83 -24.13
CA ASP A 80 4.53 -20.82 -25.14
C ASP A 80 4.95 -19.51 -24.49
N GLY A 81 5.90 -18.80 -25.12
CA GLY A 81 6.37 -17.52 -24.59
C GLY A 81 7.62 -17.01 -25.32
N THR A 82 8.04 -15.82 -24.95
CA THR A 82 9.26 -15.22 -25.47
C THR A 82 10.51 -15.85 -24.82
N PRO A 83 11.65 -15.92 -25.52
CA PRO A 83 12.89 -16.49 -25.00
C PRO A 83 13.34 -15.91 -23.66
N ASN A 84 13.13 -14.62 -23.44
CA ASN A 84 13.49 -13.93 -22.19
C ASN A 84 12.70 -14.46 -20.96
N ASN A 85 11.55 -15.07 -21.18
CA ASN A 85 10.72 -15.63 -20.13
C ASN A 85 10.96 -17.13 -19.91
N LEU A 86 11.88 -17.75 -20.68
CA LEU A 86 12.18 -19.17 -20.55
C LEU A 86 12.68 -19.50 -19.13
N HIS A 87 12.04 -20.51 -18.53
CA HIS A 87 12.44 -21.03 -17.23
C HIS A 87 13.29 -22.30 -17.41
N VAL A 88 14.59 -22.13 -17.62
CA VAL A 88 15.55 -23.17 -17.96
C VAL A 88 15.46 -24.38 -17.03
N VAL A 89 15.52 -24.17 -15.72
CA VAL A 89 15.52 -25.27 -14.73
C VAL A 89 14.25 -26.14 -14.84
N ARG A 90 13.09 -25.53 -15.05
CA ARG A 90 11.83 -26.29 -15.17
C ARG A 90 11.72 -27.02 -16.50
N SER A 91 12.16 -26.40 -17.57
CA SER A 91 12.24 -27.04 -18.88
C SER A 91 13.18 -28.24 -18.86
N MET A 92 14.38 -28.09 -18.33
CA MET A 92 15.35 -29.18 -18.19
C MET A 92 14.84 -30.32 -17.31
N ARG A 93 14.17 -30.01 -16.20
CA ARG A 93 13.55 -31.04 -15.36
C ARG A 93 12.47 -31.82 -16.11
N GLY A 94 11.67 -31.14 -16.92
CA GLY A 94 10.67 -31.76 -17.79
C GLY A 94 11.34 -32.70 -18.82
N ALA A 95 12.37 -32.21 -19.51
CA ALA A 95 13.13 -32.95 -20.49
C ALA A 95 13.77 -34.23 -19.92
N ILE A 96 14.41 -34.12 -18.75
CA ILE A 96 14.98 -35.27 -18.05
C ILE A 96 13.91 -36.28 -17.68
N GLY A 97 12.78 -35.82 -17.09
CA GLY A 97 11.65 -36.69 -16.73
C GLY A 97 11.09 -37.43 -17.95
N ARG A 98 10.89 -36.73 -19.06
CA ARG A 98 10.43 -37.33 -20.34
C ARG A 98 11.41 -38.37 -20.87
N ARG A 99 12.70 -38.05 -20.89
CA ARG A 99 13.76 -38.99 -21.37
C ARG A 99 13.85 -40.24 -20.50
N ILE A 100 13.68 -40.08 -19.18
CA ILE A 100 13.64 -41.20 -18.23
C ILE A 100 12.42 -42.09 -18.55
N ALA A 101 11.24 -41.49 -18.67
CA ALA A 101 9.99 -42.24 -18.89
C ALA A 101 9.99 -42.97 -20.24
N ILE A 102 10.31 -42.30 -21.34
CA ILE A 102 10.34 -42.90 -22.69
C ILE A 102 11.42 -43.96 -22.82
N GLY A 103 12.59 -43.74 -22.21
CA GLY A 103 13.72 -44.66 -22.31
C GLY A 103 13.76 -45.76 -21.23
N ALA A 104 12.82 -45.81 -20.29
CA ALA A 104 12.91 -46.69 -19.13
C ALA A 104 13.00 -48.18 -19.50
N GLU A 105 12.10 -48.64 -20.37
CA GLU A 105 12.07 -50.03 -20.83
C GLU A 105 13.32 -50.40 -21.62
N ALA A 106 13.66 -49.60 -22.61
CA ALA A 106 14.84 -49.85 -23.44
C ALA A 106 16.16 -49.83 -22.60
N ARG A 107 16.26 -49.02 -21.59
CA ARG A 107 17.43 -49.02 -20.69
C ARG A 107 17.44 -50.24 -19.75
N ARG A 108 16.28 -50.78 -19.36
CA ARG A 108 16.22 -51.99 -18.57
C ARG A 108 16.67 -53.17 -19.42
N GLU A 109 16.08 -53.35 -20.63
CA GLU A 109 16.45 -54.37 -21.58
C GLU A 109 17.95 -54.30 -21.93
N LEU A 110 18.48 -53.09 -22.18
CA LEU A 110 19.89 -52.89 -22.47
C LEU A 110 20.80 -53.39 -21.36
N ARG A 111 20.49 -53.12 -20.09
CA ARG A 111 21.27 -53.59 -18.94
C ARG A 111 21.23 -55.11 -18.80
N GLU A 112 20.07 -55.73 -19.04
CA GLU A 112 19.90 -57.19 -18.98
C GLU A 112 20.73 -57.89 -20.09
N LEU A 113 20.73 -57.29 -21.30
CA LEU A 113 21.49 -57.85 -22.43
C LEU A 113 23.02 -57.61 -22.24
N GLU A 114 23.43 -56.43 -21.72
CA GLU A 114 24.82 -56.15 -21.45
C GLU A 114 25.37 -57.10 -20.36
N ALA A 115 24.59 -57.39 -19.31
CA ALA A 115 24.95 -58.38 -18.28
C ALA A 115 25.03 -59.81 -18.86
N GLY A 116 24.03 -60.17 -19.70
CA GLY A 116 24.04 -61.47 -20.37
C GLY A 116 25.19 -61.64 -21.33
N LEU A 117 25.59 -60.59 -22.05
CA LEU A 117 26.78 -60.58 -22.94
C LEU A 117 28.06 -60.77 -22.14
N GLU A 118 28.22 -60.08 -21.00
CA GLU A 118 29.39 -60.18 -20.12
C GLU A 118 29.53 -61.59 -19.56
N ASP A 119 28.42 -62.20 -19.12
CA ASP A 119 28.44 -63.57 -18.61
C ASP A 119 28.82 -64.59 -19.71
N LEU A 120 28.30 -64.42 -20.92
CA LEU A 120 28.63 -65.28 -22.08
C LEU A 120 30.12 -65.15 -22.45
N LEU A 121 30.65 -63.94 -22.50
CA LEU A 121 32.07 -63.68 -22.78
C LEU A 121 33.01 -64.32 -21.76
N ARG A 122 32.55 -64.41 -20.48
CA ARG A 122 33.30 -65.01 -19.40
C ARG A 122 33.27 -66.54 -19.39
N THR A 123 32.15 -67.14 -19.84
CA THR A 123 31.88 -68.57 -19.69
C THR A 123 32.01 -69.35 -20.99
N ALA A 124 31.98 -68.69 -22.16
CA ALA A 124 32.03 -69.35 -23.48
C ALA A 124 33.37 -70.06 -23.77
N PRO A 125 33.40 -71.31 -24.18
CA PRO A 125 34.61 -72.01 -24.61
C PRO A 125 35.17 -71.37 -25.87
N MET A 126 36.56 -71.31 -25.95
CA MET A 126 37.20 -70.79 -27.14
C MET A 126 36.90 -71.66 -28.36
N GLY A 127 36.33 -71.06 -29.43
CA GLY A 127 36.07 -71.74 -30.71
C GLY A 127 34.64 -72.32 -30.90
N ASP A 128 33.72 -72.15 -29.97
CA ASP A 128 32.33 -72.61 -30.14
C ASP A 128 31.54 -71.65 -31.07
N SER A 129 31.20 -72.16 -32.24
CA SER A 129 30.42 -71.43 -33.28
C SER A 129 29.04 -70.96 -32.77
N ALA A 130 28.39 -71.76 -31.92
CA ALA A 130 27.07 -71.42 -31.38
C ALA A 130 27.12 -70.25 -30.37
N SER A 131 28.16 -70.20 -29.54
CA SER A 131 28.44 -69.11 -28.62
C SER A 131 28.80 -67.81 -29.38
N THR A 132 29.56 -67.90 -30.45
CA THR A 132 29.91 -66.74 -31.28
C THR A 132 28.67 -66.14 -31.94
N GLN A 133 27.75 -66.97 -32.50
CA GLN A 133 26.51 -66.48 -33.08
C GLN A 133 25.62 -65.77 -32.06
N LYS A 134 25.50 -66.31 -30.83
CA LYS A 134 24.75 -65.66 -29.74
C LYS A 134 25.36 -64.34 -29.35
N ILE A 135 26.67 -64.24 -29.24
CA ILE A 135 27.39 -62.97 -28.92
C ILE A 135 27.09 -61.91 -29.97
N THR A 136 27.20 -62.27 -31.29
CA THR A 136 26.91 -61.35 -32.38
C THR A 136 25.44 -60.85 -32.31
N ALA A 137 24.49 -61.76 -32.15
CA ALA A 137 23.06 -61.41 -32.06
C ALA A 137 22.75 -60.47 -30.85
N LEU A 138 23.41 -60.71 -29.69
CA LEU A 138 23.30 -59.82 -28.52
C LEU A 138 23.91 -58.46 -28.78
N GLN A 139 25.08 -58.39 -29.42
CA GLN A 139 25.72 -57.14 -29.78
C GLN A 139 24.86 -56.32 -30.76
N GLU A 140 24.31 -56.91 -31.79
CA GLU A 140 23.39 -56.24 -32.71
C GLU A 140 22.15 -55.68 -32.01
N ARG A 141 21.60 -56.45 -31.07
CA ARG A 141 20.44 -56.00 -30.30
C ARG A 141 20.79 -54.84 -29.35
N ILE A 142 21.96 -54.90 -28.70
CA ILE A 142 22.48 -53.82 -27.87
C ILE A 142 22.70 -52.54 -28.67
N GLU A 143 23.29 -52.63 -29.86
CA GLU A 143 23.49 -51.48 -30.76
C GLU A 143 22.14 -50.89 -31.23
N ALA A 144 21.18 -51.72 -31.57
CA ALA A 144 19.82 -51.29 -31.94
C ALA A 144 19.14 -50.50 -30.80
N LEU A 145 19.26 -50.99 -29.56
CA LEU A 145 18.70 -50.31 -28.37
C LEU A 145 19.43 -48.99 -28.09
N ARG A 146 20.76 -48.96 -28.19
CA ARG A 146 21.54 -47.73 -28.06
C ARG A 146 21.15 -46.69 -29.10
N ALA A 147 21.00 -47.13 -30.36
CA ALA A 147 20.54 -46.29 -31.47
C ALA A 147 19.12 -45.75 -31.22
N ARG A 148 18.20 -46.58 -30.66
CA ARG A 148 16.86 -46.15 -30.27
C ARG A 148 16.89 -45.11 -29.15
N LEU A 149 17.71 -45.30 -28.12
CA LEU A 149 17.86 -44.38 -27.02
C LEU A 149 18.50 -43.06 -27.42
N SER A 150 19.45 -43.07 -28.39
CA SER A 150 20.11 -41.87 -28.89
C SER A 150 19.17 -40.97 -29.73
N ARG A 151 18.10 -41.57 -30.30
CA ARG A 151 17.07 -40.78 -31.03
C ARG A 151 16.16 -39.97 -30.12
N ILE A 152 16.14 -40.24 -28.80
CA ILE A 152 15.35 -39.46 -27.87
C ILE A 152 16.01 -38.08 -27.69
N PRO A 153 15.39 -36.97 -28.14
CA PRO A 153 16.02 -35.67 -28.09
C PRO A 153 16.27 -35.24 -26.64
N TYR A 154 17.41 -34.59 -26.44
CA TYR A 154 17.79 -34.09 -25.10
C TYR A 154 16.79 -33.04 -24.59
N LEU A 155 16.38 -32.14 -25.47
CA LEU A 155 15.37 -31.11 -25.24
C LEU A 155 14.40 -31.12 -26.40
N ASP A 156 13.13 -31.06 -26.12
CA ASP A 156 12.04 -31.02 -27.09
C ASP A 156 11.21 -29.74 -26.83
N PRO A 157 10.59 -29.12 -27.83
CA PRO A 157 9.69 -27.98 -27.64
C PRO A 157 8.62 -28.21 -26.58
N ILE A 158 8.12 -29.42 -26.42
CA ILE A 158 7.13 -29.77 -25.39
C ILE A 158 7.67 -29.63 -23.97
N ASP A 159 8.98 -29.67 -23.77
CA ASP A 159 9.61 -29.51 -22.44
C ASP A 159 9.71 -28.06 -22.03
N LEU A 160 9.63 -27.13 -22.97
CA LEU A 160 9.82 -25.72 -22.71
C LEU A 160 8.74 -25.19 -21.77
N ARG A 161 9.16 -24.40 -20.78
CA ARG A 161 8.27 -23.74 -19.83
C ARG A 161 8.70 -22.28 -19.71
N PHE A 162 7.75 -21.40 -19.97
CA PHE A 162 7.93 -19.95 -19.90
C PHE A 162 7.21 -19.39 -18.69
N ARG A 163 7.79 -18.39 -18.04
CA ARG A 163 7.14 -17.67 -16.96
C ARG A 163 5.95 -16.91 -17.53
N ASN A 164 4.77 -17.17 -17.02
CA ASN A 164 3.57 -16.46 -17.40
C ASN A 164 3.31 -15.28 -16.46
N ARG A 165 2.92 -14.17 -17.05
CA ARG A 165 2.44 -12.99 -16.35
C ARG A 165 1.13 -12.54 -16.96
N VAL A 166 0.12 -12.41 -16.12
CA VAL A 166 -1.19 -11.91 -16.52
C VAL A 166 -1.34 -10.50 -16.00
N ARG A 167 -1.81 -9.60 -16.84
CA ARG A 167 -2.21 -8.26 -16.43
C ARG A 167 -3.63 -8.35 -15.87
N VAL A 168 -3.79 -7.96 -14.61
CA VAL A 168 -5.08 -7.90 -13.94
C VAL A 168 -5.39 -6.42 -13.69
N PRO A 169 -6.58 -5.94 -14.06
CA PRO A 169 -6.98 -4.58 -13.72
C PRO A 169 -7.08 -4.46 -12.20
N VAL A 170 -6.48 -3.42 -11.65
CA VAL A 170 -6.55 -3.12 -10.22
C VAL A 170 -7.58 -2.01 -10.04
N PRO A 171 -8.60 -2.20 -9.18
CA PRO A 171 -9.51 -1.13 -8.87
C PRO A 171 -8.74 0.02 -8.20
N THR A 172 -8.74 1.18 -8.82
CA THR A 172 -8.18 2.41 -8.28
C THR A 172 -9.29 3.22 -7.62
N SER A 173 -9.07 3.64 -6.39
CA SER A 173 -9.95 4.61 -5.75
C SER A 173 -9.45 6.01 -6.06
N LYS A 174 -10.20 6.76 -6.86
CA LYS A 174 -9.98 8.19 -7.01
C LYS A 174 -10.57 8.91 -5.80
N ALA A 175 -9.81 9.78 -5.16
CA ALA A 175 -10.29 10.59 -4.05
C ALA A 175 -9.89 12.04 -4.24
N VAL A 176 -10.73 12.95 -3.77
CA VAL A 176 -10.45 14.37 -3.70
C VAL A 176 -10.75 14.89 -2.30
N MET A 177 -9.82 15.65 -1.73
CA MET A 177 -9.96 16.32 -0.44
C MET A 177 -10.06 17.82 -0.64
N PHE A 178 -11.16 18.39 -0.25
CA PHE A 178 -11.36 19.84 -0.21
C PHE A 178 -10.91 20.36 1.16
N CYS A 179 -9.95 21.28 1.17
CA CYS A 179 -9.45 21.96 2.35
C CYS A 179 -9.96 23.39 2.37
N LEU A 180 -10.90 23.70 3.28
CA LEU A 180 -11.52 25.02 3.39
C LEU A 180 -10.95 25.74 4.63
N MET A 181 -10.20 26.81 4.44
CA MET A 181 -9.60 27.57 5.52
C MET A 181 -10.16 28.98 5.60
N ASP A 182 -10.66 29.33 6.76
CA ASP A 182 -11.05 30.69 7.11
C ASP A 182 -9.81 31.55 7.32
N VAL A 183 -9.78 32.69 6.63
CA VAL A 183 -8.71 33.70 6.76
C VAL A 183 -9.30 35.09 7.08
N SER A 184 -10.53 35.12 7.61
CA SER A 184 -11.23 36.34 7.98
C SER A 184 -10.52 37.13 9.06
N GLY A 185 -10.99 38.34 9.32
CA GLY A 185 -10.39 39.24 10.31
C GLY A 185 -10.55 38.78 11.75
N SER A 186 -11.52 37.94 12.08
CA SER A 186 -11.72 37.33 13.39
C SER A 186 -10.69 36.23 13.70
N MET A 187 -10.09 35.65 12.66
CA MET A 187 -9.00 34.70 12.76
C MET A 187 -7.68 35.40 13.05
N ASP A 188 -7.30 35.48 14.32
CA ASP A 188 -5.99 35.96 14.71
C ASP A 188 -4.85 35.02 14.23
N GLU A 189 -3.59 35.46 14.37
CA GLU A 189 -2.43 34.68 13.93
C GLU A 189 -2.34 33.30 14.63
N SER A 190 -2.74 33.23 15.91
CA SER A 190 -2.74 31.97 16.67
C SER A 190 -3.75 30.97 16.11
N ARG A 191 -4.97 31.41 15.83
CA ARG A 191 -6.04 30.59 15.23
C ARG A 191 -5.67 30.15 13.82
N LYS A 192 -5.10 31.07 13.01
CA LYS A 192 -4.57 30.72 11.67
C LYS A 192 -3.45 29.68 11.75
N ASP A 193 -2.55 29.79 12.74
CA ASP A 193 -1.50 28.79 12.95
C ASP A 193 -2.07 27.41 13.31
N LEU A 194 -3.09 27.35 14.17
CA LEU A 194 -3.78 26.10 14.52
C LEU A 194 -4.43 25.45 13.29
N ALA A 195 -5.17 26.24 12.49
CA ALA A 195 -5.79 25.75 11.26
C ALA A 195 -4.72 25.25 10.25
N LYS A 196 -3.63 26.01 10.07
CA LYS A 196 -2.52 25.60 9.20
C LYS A 196 -1.87 24.29 9.68
N ARG A 197 -1.63 24.12 10.97
CA ARG A 197 -1.08 22.86 11.54
C ARG A 197 -1.98 21.68 11.26
N PHE A 198 -3.30 21.85 11.41
CA PHE A 198 -4.26 20.80 11.07
C PHE A 198 -4.17 20.43 9.57
N PHE A 199 -4.18 21.40 8.68
CA PHE A 199 -4.09 21.14 7.24
C PHE A 199 -2.72 20.60 6.79
N ILE A 200 -1.61 21.00 7.43
CA ILE A 200 -0.29 20.39 7.18
C ILE A 200 -0.29 18.91 7.55
N LEU A 201 -0.87 18.53 8.69
CA LEU A 201 -1.00 17.13 9.06
C LEU A 201 -1.88 16.34 8.07
N LEU A 202 -2.99 16.93 7.65
CA LEU A 202 -3.88 16.35 6.65
C LEU A 202 -3.16 16.15 5.31
N TYR A 203 -2.46 17.16 4.85
CA TYR A 203 -1.67 17.10 3.61
C TYR A 203 -0.59 16.01 3.66
N LEU A 204 0.19 15.96 4.75
CA LEU A 204 1.21 14.92 4.95
C LEU A 204 0.63 13.52 5.02
N PHE A 205 -0.51 13.35 5.70
CA PHE A 205 -1.22 12.09 5.76
C PHE A 205 -1.70 11.64 4.38
N LEU A 206 -2.35 12.51 3.63
CA LEU A 206 -2.92 12.20 2.32
C LEU A 206 -1.84 11.88 1.29
N THR A 207 -0.83 12.71 1.16
CA THR A 207 0.24 12.54 0.17
C THR A 207 1.11 11.31 0.43
N ARG A 208 1.16 10.84 1.68
CA ARG A 208 1.94 9.66 2.02
C ARG A 208 1.17 8.34 1.88
N HIS A 209 -0.12 8.34 2.15
CA HIS A 209 -0.92 7.11 2.19
C HIS A 209 -1.67 6.82 0.88
N TYR A 210 -1.85 7.83 0.05
CA TYR A 210 -2.63 7.73 -1.17
C TYR A 210 -1.84 8.22 -2.37
N ASP A 211 -1.55 7.32 -3.31
CA ASP A 211 -0.81 7.64 -4.54
C ASP A 211 -1.62 8.51 -5.52
N LYS A 212 -2.94 8.47 -5.40
CA LYS A 212 -3.88 9.17 -6.30
C LYS A 212 -4.98 9.85 -5.50
N ILE A 213 -4.62 10.98 -4.93
CA ILE A 213 -5.54 11.89 -4.28
C ILE A 213 -5.32 13.30 -4.80
N ASP A 214 -6.39 13.94 -5.23
CA ASP A 214 -6.38 15.36 -5.54
C ASP A 214 -6.67 16.15 -4.27
N ILE A 215 -5.97 17.26 -4.07
CA ILE A 215 -6.21 18.16 -2.94
C ILE A 215 -6.57 19.53 -3.51
N VAL A 216 -7.72 20.03 -3.12
CA VAL A 216 -8.24 21.33 -3.55
C VAL A 216 -8.23 22.26 -2.36
N PHE A 217 -7.47 23.33 -2.44
CA PHE A 217 -7.35 24.33 -1.39
C PHE A 217 -8.27 25.51 -1.67
N ILE A 218 -9.15 25.81 -0.71
CA ILE A 218 -10.08 26.95 -0.75
C ILE A 218 -9.82 27.82 0.45
N ARG A 219 -9.54 29.09 0.22
CA ARG A 219 -9.49 30.12 1.26
C ARG A 219 -10.73 30.99 1.15
N HIS A 220 -11.25 31.40 2.27
CA HIS A 220 -12.37 32.31 2.30
C HIS A 220 -12.23 33.40 3.36
N HIS A 221 -12.75 34.53 3.01
CA HIS A 221 -13.06 35.65 3.88
C HIS A 221 -14.46 36.17 3.49
N THR A 222 -14.64 37.35 2.90
CA THR A 222 -15.89 37.79 2.30
C THR A 222 -16.20 37.02 1.02
N GLN A 223 -15.17 36.62 0.28
CA GLN A 223 -15.25 35.80 -0.93
C GLN A 223 -14.34 34.60 -0.81
N ALA A 224 -14.73 33.50 -1.45
CA ALA A 224 -13.91 32.30 -1.53
C ALA A 224 -13.12 32.26 -2.83
N ALA A 225 -11.91 31.69 -2.76
CA ALA A 225 -11.08 31.44 -3.92
C ALA A 225 -10.36 30.11 -3.79
N GLU A 226 -10.27 29.38 -4.91
CA GLU A 226 -9.35 28.27 -5.04
C GLU A 226 -7.93 28.81 -5.16
N VAL A 227 -6.99 28.25 -4.40
CA VAL A 227 -5.59 28.70 -4.33
C VAL A 227 -4.64 27.51 -4.43
N ASP A 228 -3.40 27.77 -4.77
CA ASP A 228 -2.34 26.78 -4.69
C ASP A 228 -1.87 26.54 -3.25
N GLU A 229 -1.08 25.51 -3.04
CA GLU A 229 -0.54 25.13 -1.73
C GLU A 229 0.23 26.28 -1.08
N GLN A 230 1.06 26.99 -1.83
CA GLN A 230 1.86 28.09 -1.28
C GLN A 230 0.98 29.24 -0.77
N ASN A 231 0.01 29.65 -1.55
CA ASN A 231 -0.94 30.68 -1.16
C ASN A 231 -1.83 30.22 -0.01
N PHE A 232 -2.22 28.95 0.03
CA PHE A 232 -3.02 28.39 1.13
C PHE A 232 -2.32 28.52 2.48
N PHE A 233 -1.05 28.19 2.55
CA PHE A 233 -0.30 28.19 3.82
C PHE A 233 0.38 29.52 4.15
N HIS A 234 0.69 30.37 3.19
CA HIS A 234 1.57 31.53 3.40
C HIS A 234 0.94 32.90 3.16
N ALA A 235 -0.14 33.00 2.38
CA ALA A 235 -0.73 34.31 2.11
C ALA A 235 -1.40 34.92 3.36
N THR A 236 -1.27 36.24 3.50
CA THR A 236 -1.88 37.03 4.57
C THR A 236 -2.99 37.89 3.98
N GLU A 237 -4.21 37.39 4.05
CA GLU A 237 -5.40 38.14 3.68
C GLU A 237 -6.29 38.31 4.91
N THR A 238 -7.02 39.43 4.97
CA THR A 238 -7.98 39.74 6.02
C THR A 238 -9.23 40.37 5.40
N GLY A 239 -10.41 39.99 5.91
CA GLY A 239 -11.68 40.50 5.41
C GLY A 239 -12.83 40.12 6.33
N GLY A 240 -14.05 40.43 5.94
CA GLY A 240 -15.24 39.97 6.64
C GLY A 240 -15.41 38.44 6.47
N THR A 241 -16.38 37.83 7.18
CA THR A 241 -16.58 36.38 7.18
C THR A 241 -17.90 36.02 6.49
N VAL A 242 -17.82 35.37 5.32
CA VAL A 242 -18.97 34.78 4.60
C VAL A 242 -18.60 33.34 4.25
N VAL A 243 -18.89 32.43 5.16
CA VAL A 243 -18.51 31.01 5.05
C VAL A 243 -19.23 30.33 3.91
N SER A 244 -20.48 30.70 3.64
CA SER A 244 -21.25 30.11 2.53
C SER A 244 -20.58 30.27 1.17
N SER A 245 -19.74 31.29 0.98
CA SER A 245 -18.99 31.47 -0.26
C SER A 245 -18.05 30.31 -0.56
N ALA A 246 -17.38 29.77 0.46
CA ALA A 246 -16.50 28.60 0.32
C ALA A 246 -17.27 27.31 0.00
N LEU A 247 -18.42 27.13 0.63
CA LEU A 247 -19.27 25.96 0.38
C LEU A 247 -19.87 25.96 -1.03
N VAL A 248 -20.29 27.13 -1.51
CA VAL A 248 -20.77 27.29 -2.90
C VAL A 248 -19.63 27.01 -3.88
N LEU A 249 -18.45 27.56 -3.67
CA LEU A 249 -17.31 27.31 -4.54
C LEU A 249 -16.93 25.85 -4.55
N MET A 250 -16.95 25.16 -3.39
CA MET A 250 -16.72 23.72 -3.32
C MET A 250 -17.76 22.94 -4.16
N GLU A 251 -19.05 23.29 -4.07
CA GLU A 251 -20.09 22.68 -4.88
C GLU A 251 -19.84 22.88 -6.39
N GLU A 252 -19.47 24.07 -6.81
CA GLU A 252 -19.17 24.40 -8.21
C GLU A 252 -17.97 23.59 -8.73
N ILE A 253 -16.90 23.48 -7.94
CA ILE A 253 -15.72 22.70 -8.30
C ILE A 253 -16.05 21.20 -8.38
N ILE A 254 -16.85 20.67 -7.45
CA ILE A 254 -17.30 19.26 -7.50
C ILE A 254 -18.04 19.01 -8.81
N ARG A 255 -19.00 19.85 -9.15
CA ARG A 255 -19.80 19.71 -10.38
C ARG A 255 -18.97 19.83 -11.65
N ALA A 256 -17.95 20.67 -11.65
CA ALA A 256 -17.11 20.91 -12.81
C ALA A 256 -16.05 19.83 -13.05
N ARG A 257 -15.48 19.24 -11.98
CA ARG A 257 -14.29 18.40 -12.09
C ARG A 257 -14.39 17.02 -11.43
N TYR A 258 -15.27 16.84 -10.45
CA TYR A 258 -15.28 15.65 -9.60
C TYR A 258 -16.65 15.00 -9.54
N SER A 259 -16.96 14.13 -10.52
CA SER A 259 -18.22 13.39 -10.52
C SER A 259 -18.31 12.44 -9.32
N PRO A 260 -19.37 12.51 -8.48
CA PRO A 260 -19.55 11.62 -7.31
C PRO A 260 -19.64 10.14 -7.65
N SER A 261 -19.92 9.80 -8.91
CA SER A 261 -19.92 8.41 -9.40
C SER A 261 -18.51 7.83 -9.56
N GLU A 262 -17.51 8.68 -9.79
CA GLU A 262 -16.12 8.28 -10.04
C GLU A 262 -15.18 8.62 -8.89
N TRP A 263 -15.48 9.66 -8.13
CA TRP A 263 -14.62 10.22 -7.10
C TRP A 263 -15.20 10.02 -5.71
N ASN A 264 -14.34 9.64 -4.77
CA ASN A 264 -14.64 9.75 -3.35
C ASN A 264 -14.34 11.19 -2.91
N ILE A 265 -15.37 11.94 -2.55
CA ILE A 265 -15.29 13.35 -2.22
C ILE A 265 -15.20 13.51 -0.71
N TYR A 266 -14.24 14.27 -0.25
CA TYR A 266 -14.01 14.57 1.17
C TYR A 266 -13.92 16.08 1.38
N GLY A 267 -14.39 16.55 2.53
CA GLY A 267 -14.24 17.94 2.97
C GLY A 267 -13.58 18.03 4.33
N ALA A 268 -12.71 19.01 4.50
CA ALA A 268 -12.15 19.42 5.77
C ALA A 268 -12.19 20.94 5.87
N GLN A 269 -12.86 21.45 6.87
CA GLN A 269 -13.03 22.89 7.10
C GLN A 269 -12.46 23.28 8.45
N ALA A 270 -11.72 24.39 8.49
CA ALA A 270 -11.22 24.97 9.73
C ALA A 270 -11.56 26.46 9.81
N SER A 271 -12.18 26.90 10.93
CA SER A 271 -12.65 28.26 11.17
C SER A 271 -12.72 28.51 12.68
N ASP A 272 -12.73 29.76 13.12
CA ASP A 272 -13.07 30.11 14.52
C ASP A 272 -14.58 30.02 14.81
N GLY A 273 -15.38 29.81 13.79
CA GLY A 273 -16.84 29.68 13.89
C GLY A 273 -17.60 30.99 13.88
N ASP A 274 -16.91 32.13 13.86
CA ASP A 274 -17.53 33.44 13.72
C ASP A 274 -17.99 33.63 12.29
N ASN A 275 -19.29 33.82 12.11
CA ASN A 275 -19.91 34.03 10.81
C ASN A 275 -21.13 34.92 10.98
N TRP A 276 -21.55 35.59 9.94
CA TRP A 276 -22.75 36.42 10.02
C TRP A 276 -23.98 35.55 10.30
N HIS A 277 -24.83 36.00 11.25
CA HIS A 277 -26.00 35.23 11.70
C HIS A 277 -26.88 34.71 10.57
N HIS A 278 -27.14 35.55 9.54
CA HIS A 278 -27.98 35.15 8.40
C HIS A 278 -27.26 34.21 7.42
N ASP A 279 -25.94 34.14 7.46
CA ASP A 279 -25.16 33.26 6.59
C ASP A 279 -24.94 31.86 7.20
N SER A 280 -24.94 31.74 8.53
CA SER A 280 -24.76 30.45 9.21
C SER A 280 -25.88 29.45 8.92
N GLY A 281 -27.12 29.89 8.90
CA GLY A 281 -28.25 29.06 8.48
C GLY A 281 -28.15 28.61 7.02
N ARG A 282 -27.69 29.50 6.13
CA ARG A 282 -27.41 29.19 4.72
C ARG A 282 -26.27 28.17 4.58
N CYS A 283 -25.22 28.27 5.39
CA CYS A 283 -24.14 27.28 5.43
C CYS A 283 -24.66 25.89 5.76
N ARG A 284 -25.50 25.78 6.81
CA ARG A 284 -26.15 24.53 7.16
C ARG A 284 -26.98 23.96 6.01
N GLU A 285 -27.82 24.77 5.37
CA GLU A 285 -28.64 24.31 4.24
C GLU A 285 -27.80 23.81 3.06
N ILE A 286 -26.70 24.50 2.73
CA ILE A 286 -25.77 24.07 1.66
C ILE A 286 -25.09 22.75 2.01
N LEU A 287 -24.64 22.61 3.26
CA LEU A 287 -24.05 21.36 3.72
C LEU A 287 -25.07 20.22 3.68
N ASP A 288 -26.23 20.40 4.29
CA ASP A 288 -27.28 19.38 4.41
C ASP A 288 -27.76 18.88 3.04
N GLN A 289 -28.13 19.82 2.18
CA GLN A 289 -28.86 19.49 0.94
C GLN A 289 -27.93 19.23 -0.26
N LYS A 290 -26.72 19.81 -0.27
CA LYS A 290 -25.90 19.82 -1.47
C LYS A 290 -24.55 19.13 -1.31
N LEU A 291 -23.84 19.33 -0.20
CA LEU A 291 -22.47 18.83 -0.05
C LEU A 291 -22.40 17.48 0.66
N LEU A 292 -23.05 17.32 1.80
CA LEU A 292 -23.01 16.07 2.57
C LEU A 292 -23.56 14.87 1.79
N PRO A 293 -24.62 14.99 0.97
CA PRO A 293 -25.05 13.87 0.11
C PRO A 293 -24.01 13.44 -0.94
N LEU A 294 -23.09 14.33 -1.32
CA LEU A 294 -22.02 14.05 -2.29
C LEU A 294 -20.72 13.56 -1.61
N CYS A 295 -20.51 13.96 -0.35
CA CYS A 295 -19.30 13.66 0.39
C CYS A 295 -19.35 12.27 1.03
N ARG A 296 -18.20 11.59 1.06
CA ARG A 296 -17.98 10.37 1.86
C ARG A 296 -17.75 10.69 3.32
N TYR A 297 -17.10 11.83 3.56
CA TYR A 297 -16.84 12.33 4.90
C TYR A 297 -16.58 13.83 4.86
N TYR A 298 -17.04 14.54 5.88
CA TYR A 298 -16.78 15.96 6.04
C TYR A 298 -16.42 16.25 7.50
N ALA A 299 -15.26 16.86 7.72
CA ALA A 299 -14.75 17.23 9.04
C ALA A 299 -14.75 18.74 9.21
N TYR A 300 -15.34 19.22 10.30
CA TYR A 300 -15.26 20.61 10.72
C TYR A 300 -14.42 20.75 11.99
N VAL A 301 -13.40 21.61 11.96
CA VAL A 301 -12.54 21.88 13.09
C VAL A 301 -12.68 23.35 13.50
N GLN A 302 -13.22 23.58 14.70
CA GLN A 302 -13.26 24.93 15.26
C GLN A 302 -11.99 25.19 16.04
N VAL A 303 -11.30 26.29 15.68
CA VAL A 303 -10.03 26.73 16.32
C VAL A 303 -10.26 27.83 17.38
N ALA A 304 -11.44 27.84 17.98
CA ALA A 304 -11.81 28.76 19.07
C ALA A 304 -12.52 27.99 20.19
N GLU A 305 -12.37 28.51 21.41
CA GLU A 305 -12.98 27.88 22.60
C GLU A 305 -14.48 28.06 22.64
N GLU A 306 -14.93 29.29 22.39
CA GLU A 306 -16.34 29.66 22.42
C GLU A 306 -17.11 29.06 21.24
N GLU A 307 -18.30 28.56 21.52
CA GLU A 307 -19.22 28.08 20.49
C GLU A 307 -19.87 29.28 19.77
N GLN A 308 -19.42 29.49 18.55
CA GLN A 308 -19.93 30.57 17.70
C GLN A 308 -21.14 30.10 16.87
N ASN A 309 -21.73 31.02 16.12
CA ASN A 309 -22.93 30.81 15.33
C ASN A 309 -22.85 29.58 14.40
N LEU A 310 -21.71 29.40 13.74
CA LEU A 310 -21.50 28.29 12.81
C LEU A 310 -21.52 26.93 13.52
N TRP A 311 -20.93 26.85 14.72
CA TRP A 311 -20.94 25.63 15.54
C TRP A 311 -22.37 25.22 15.90
N THR A 312 -23.19 26.16 16.34
CA THR A 312 -24.59 25.90 16.73
C THR A 312 -25.41 25.38 15.54
N GLU A 313 -25.25 25.98 14.36
CA GLU A 313 -25.94 25.52 13.16
C GLU A 313 -25.47 24.15 12.69
N TYR A 314 -24.16 23.90 12.70
CA TYR A 314 -23.58 22.63 12.24
C TYR A 314 -23.85 21.45 13.20
N THR A 315 -24.05 21.71 14.49
CA THR A 315 -24.40 20.67 15.46
C THR A 315 -25.71 19.96 15.07
N GLN A 316 -26.66 20.67 14.44
CA GLN A 316 -27.92 20.09 13.99
C GLN A 316 -27.73 19.03 12.89
N LEU A 317 -26.60 19.01 12.18
CA LEU A 317 -26.31 18.05 11.12
C LEU A 317 -25.77 16.71 11.65
N LEU A 318 -25.25 16.66 12.87
CA LEU A 318 -24.63 15.46 13.44
C LEU A 318 -25.58 14.27 13.55
N GLU A 319 -26.85 14.52 13.84
CA GLU A 319 -27.87 13.46 13.98
C GLU A 319 -28.28 12.88 12.61
N SER A 320 -28.33 13.75 11.59
CA SER A 320 -28.81 13.38 10.26
C SER A 320 -27.71 12.78 9.36
N HIS A 321 -26.44 13.13 9.61
CA HIS A 321 -25.32 12.76 8.75
C HIS A 321 -24.18 12.09 9.56
N PRO A 322 -24.15 10.77 9.68
CA PRO A 322 -23.11 10.06 10.45
C PRO A 322 -21.69 10.20 9.86
N HIS A 323 -21.57 10.64 8.62
CA HIS A 323 -20.30 10.93 7.96
C HIS A 323 -19.85 12.41 8.08
N PHE A 324 -20.56 13.19 8.90
CA PHE A 324 -20.17 14.54 9.29
C PHE A 324 -19.61 14.52 10.72
N ALA A 325 -18.45 15.12 10.93
CA ALA A 325 -17.82 15.18 12.25
C ALA A 325 -17.36 16.60 12.58
N MET A 326 -17.50 16.97 13.84
CA MET A 326 -17.08 18.27 14.37
C MET A 326 -16.16 18.07 15.57
N ARG A 327 -15.07 18.86 15.63
CA ARG A 327 -14.13 18.87 16.77
C ARG A 327 -13.65 20.27 17.05
N LYS A 328 -13.18 20.50 18.29
CA LYS A 328 -12.51 21.73 18.68
C LYS A 328 -11.03 21.48 18.91
N ALA A 329 -10.19 22.42 18.49
CA ALA A 329 -8.76 22.41 18.76
C ALA A 329 -8.31 23.83 19.15
N ILE A 330 -8.10 24.06 20.42
CA ILE A 330 -7.85 25.39 21.01
C ILE A 330 -6.34 25.61 21.16
N GLU A 331 -5.59 24.54 21.37
CA GLU A 331 -4.15 24.57 21.59
C GLU A 331 -3.41 23.68 20.58
N ALA A 332 -2.15 23.99 20.33
CA ALA A 332 -1.31 23.26 19.39
C ALA A 332 -1.14 21.76 19.73
N ASN A 333 -1.12 21.42 21.00
CA ASN A 333 -1.04 20.04 21.49
C ASN A 333 -2.32 19.22 21.22
N GLN A 334 -3.46 19.86 20.99
CA GLN A 334 -4.75 19.24 20.70
C GLN A 334 -4.91 18.90 19.21
N ILE A 335 -4.13 19.52 18.34
CA ILE A 335 -4.28 19.33 16.88
C ILE A 335 -4.13 17.86 16.51
N TYR A 336 -3.10 17.17 16.99
CA TYR A 336 -2.90 15.76 16.67
C TYR A 336 -3.97 14.82 17.24
N PRO A 337 -4.33 14.91 18.54
CA PRO A 337 -5.44 14.13 19.07
C PRO A 337 -6.75 14.33 18.30
N VAL A 338 -7.10 15.56 17.96
CA VAL A 338 -8.29 15.89 17.16
C VAL A 338 -8.19 15.30 15.75
N PHE A 339 -7.05 15.46 15.11
CA PHE A 339 -6.79 14.90 13.80
C PHE A 339 -6.93 13.36 13.80
N ARG A 340 -6.32 12.71 14.81
CA ARG A 340 -6.40 11.27 14.97
C ARG A 340 -7.84 10.79 15.19
N ASP A 341 -8.61 11.48 16.00
CA ASP A 341 -10.01 11.13 16.25
C ASP A 341 -10.88 11.25 15.00
N LEU A 342 -10.66 12.28 14.17
CA LEU A 342 -11.37 12.49 12.92
C LEU A 342 -11.07 11.44 11.84
N PHE A 343 -9.85 10.92 11.79
CA PHE A 343 -9.38 10.04 10.72
C PHE A 343 -8.98 8.63 11.19
N LYS A 344 -9.37 8.23 12.40
CA LYS A 344 -9.09 6.89 12.93
C LYS A 344 -9.83 5.81 12.14
N LYS A 345 -9.13 4.72 11.84
CA LYS A 345 -9.73 3.54 11.18
C LYS A 345 -10.89 2.98 12.01
N GLU A 346 -12.03 2.75 11.36
CA GLU A 346 -13.14 2.02 11.98
C GLU A 346 -12.67 0.60 12.35
N GLY A 347 -12.82 0.21 13.61
CA GLY A 347 -12.42 -1.11 14.12
C GLY A 347 -11.05 -1.17 14.83
N ALA A 348 -10.31 -0.08 14.95
CA ALA A 348 -9.03 -0.06 15.69
C ALA A 348 -9.19 -0.11 17.22
N THR A 349 -10.41 -0.03 17.75
CA THR A 349 -10.69 -0.02 19.20
C THR A 349 -10.65 -1.40 19.88
N ALA A 350 -10.47 -2.50 19.15
CA ALA A 350 -10.60 -3.87 19.70
C ALA A 350 -9.24 -4.56 20.00
N LYS A 351 -8.09 -3.89 19.90
CA LYS A 351 -6.77 -4.52 20.13
C LYS A 351 -5.92 -3.90 21.24
N ALA A 352 -6.51 -3.06 22.08
CA ALA A 352 -5.82 -2.51 23.25
C ALA A 352 -6.69 -2.74 24.50
N ALA A 353 -6.78 -3.99 24.94
CA ALA A 353 -7.18 -4.41 26.30
C ALA A 353 -6.36 -5.66 26.65
#